data_499058fe565238611bccb0b7833f431f
#
_entry.id   499058fe565238611bccb0b7833f431f
#
_cell.length_a   1.000
_cell.length_b   1.000
_cell.length_c   1.000
_cell.angle_alpha   90.00
_cell.angle_beta   90.00
_cell.angle_gamma   90.00
#
_symmetry.space_group_name_H-M   'P 1'
#
loop_
_entity.id
_entity.type
_entity.pdbx_description
1 polymer ?
#
loop_
_entity_poly.entity_id
_entity_poly.type
_entity_poly.pdbx_seq_one_letter_code
_entity_poly.pdbx_strand_id
1 'polypeptide(L)'
;MAFRFGFIIALLTALLGAPAAKAQTGLEPGGIWLTQAGEAKVRVGKCGGGICGVVVWLKDPIDPATGKLQIDDKNRNPALAKRPIIGLSLFSGMRPAGPNRWSGKIYNADDGNTYASNISVSGPDTLRVEGCVGMLCGSETWTRSVR
;
A
#
# COMPACT_ATOMS: atom_id res chain seq x y z
N MET A 1 -81.95 20.27 -3.85
CA MET A 1 -80.93 20.44 -2.83
C MET A 1 -79.76 19.48 -3.15
N ALA A 2 -78.71 20.00 -3.70
CA ALA A 2 -77.53 19.17 -4.09
C ALA A 2 -76.38 19.43 -3.10
N PHE A 3 -75.99 18.41 -2.35
CA PHE A 3 -74.77 18.43 -1.48
C PHE A 3 -73.55 17.99 -2.30
N ARG A 4 -72.64 18.92 -2.51
CA ARG A 4 -71.33 18.64 -3.11
C ARG A 4 -70.34 18.35 -1.99
N PHE A 5 -69.93 17.10 -1.87
CA PHE A 5 -68.77 16.71 -1.04
C PHE A 5 -67.50 16.94 -1.84
N GLY A 6 -66.73 17.95 -1.45
CA GLY A 6 -65.38 18.14 -1.97
C GLY A 6 -64.42 17.22 -1.26
N PHE A 7 -63.81 16.28 -2.01
CA PHE A 7 -62.69 15.48 -1.53
C PHE A 7 -61.39 16.30 -1.69
N ILE A 8 -60.82 16.66 -0.57
CA ILE A 8 -59.45 17.23 -0.53
C ILE A 8 -58.46 16.05 -0.44
N ILE A 9 -57.80 15.75 -1.55
CA ILE A 9 -56.69 14.79 -1.59
C ILE A 9 -55.44 15.53 -1.13
N ALA A 10 -55.02 15.29 0.09
CA ALA A 10 -53.72 15.73 0.58
C ALA A 10 -52.62 14.82 0.01
N LEU A 11 -51.87 15.33 -0.97
CA LEU A 11 -50.65 14.67 -1.45
C LEU A 11 -49.56 14.77 -0.37
N LEU A 12 -49.33 13.68 0.35
CA LEU A 12 -48.14 13.54 1.21
C LEU A 12 -46.94 13.21 0.31
N THR A 13 -46.12 14.20 0.02
CA THR A 13 -44.82 13.98 -0.62
C THR A 13 -43.84 13.48 0.46
N ALA A 14 -43.64 12.17 0.49
CA ALA A 14 -42.57 11.57 1.31
C ALA A 14 -41.21 11.90 0.66
N LEU A 15 -40.46 12.81 1.24
CA LEU A 15 -39.04 12.99 0.92
C LEU A 15 -38.32 11.76 1.42
N LEU A 16 -37.99 10.84 0.53
CA LEU A 16 -37.05 9.78 0.74
C LEU A 16 -35.64 10.40 0.81
N GLY A 17 -35.20 10.74 2.02
CA GLY A 17 -33.82 11.10 2.28
C GLY A 17 -32.94 9.89 1.99
N ALA A 18 -32.18 9.90 0.88
CA ALA A 18 -31.14 8.92 0.64
C ALA A 18 -30.13 8.96 1.80
N PRO A 19 -29.77 7.83 2.41
CA PRO A 19 -28.71 7.81 3.40
C PRO A 19 -27.43 8.29 2.72
N ALA A 20 -26.82 9.37 3.23
CA ALA A 20 -25.51 9.80 2.81
C ALA A 20 -24.54 8.65 3.16
N ALA A 21 -24.03 7.97 2.13
CA ALA A 21 -22.97 7.00 2.30
C ALA A 21 -21.79 7.75 2.93
N LYS A 22 -21.51 7.45 4.20
CA LYS A 22 -20.28 7.92 4.85
C LYS A 22 -19.13 7.33 4.04
N ALA A 23 -18.38 8.18 3.33
CA ALA A 23 -17.12 7.79 2.76
C ALA A 23 -16.28 7.25 3.92
N GLN A 24 -16.01 5.94 3.91
CA GLN A 24 -15.05 5.36 4.85
C GLN A 24 -13.73 6.02 4.50
N THR A 25 -13.26 6.92 5.37
CA THR A 25 -11.90 7.42 5.34
C THR A 25 -11.01 6.24 5.71
N GLY A 26 -10.74 5.37 4.73
CA GLY A 26 -9.78 4.29 4.86
C GLY A 26 -8.41 4.92 5.12
N LEU A 27 -7.60 4.25 5.92
CA LEU A 27 -6.22 4.64 6.10
C LEU A 27 -5.50 4.51 4.76
N GLU A 28 -4.81 5.57 4.33
CA GLU A 28 -4.15 5.61 3.02
C GLU A 28 -2.74 5.02 3.12
N PRO A 29 -2.39 4.03 2.27
CA PRO A 29 -1.05 3.46 2.23
C PRO A 29 -0.05 4.36 1.52
N GLY A 30 -0.52 5.34 0.75
CA GLY A 30 0.32 6.25 -0.01
C GLY A 30 1.22 7.11 0.85
N GLY A 31 2.44 7.35 0.38
CA GLY A 31 3.44 8.18 1.05
C GLY A 31 4.83 7.56 1.05
N ILE A 32 5.72 8.14 1.84
CA ILE A 32 7.10 7.64 2.01
C ILE A 32 7.22 7.01 3.39
N TRP A 33 7.69 5.78 3.39
CA TRP A 33 7.79 4.94 4.57
C TRP A 33 9.24 4.57 4.85
N LEU A 34 9.67 4.75 6.11
CA LEU A 34 10.96 4.29 6.60
C LEU A 34 10.84 2.83 7.02
N THR A 35 11.72 1.97 6.52
CA THR A 35 11.78 0.55 6.93
C THR A 35 12.11 0.41 8.42
N GLN A 36 11.77 -0.74 9.01
CA GLN A 36 11.95 -0.97 10.45
C GLN A 36 13.38 -0.75 10.92
N ALA A 37 14.37 -1.20 10.15
CA ALA A 37 15.78 -1.00 10.46
C ALA A 37 16.29 0.44 10.22
N GLY A 38 15.46 1.29 9.59
CA GLY A 38 15.83 2.66 9.25
C GLY A 38 16.83 2.79 8.10
N GLU A 39 17.01 1.74 7.32
CA GLU A 39 18.04 1.67 6.28
C GLU A 39 17.57 2.16 4.92
N ALA A 40 16.27 2.12 4.67
CA ALA A 40 15.67 2.54 3.39
C ALA A 40 14.38 3.30 3.58
N LYS A 41 14.05 4.15 2.60
CA LYS A 41 12.72 4.74 2.46
C LYS A 41 12.09 4.23 1.17
N VAL A 42 10.81 3.86 1.28
CA VAL A 42 10.01 3.32 0.19
C VAL A 42 8.83 4.24 -0.07
N ARG A 43 8.68 4.66 -1.33
CA ARG A 43 7.46 5.35 -1.77
C ARG A 43 6.42 4.32 -2.13
N VAL A 44 5.29 4.37 -1.45
CA VAL A 44 4.11 3.57 -1.75
C VAL A 44 3.07 4.44 -2.44
N GLY A 45 2.47 3.93 -3.48
CA GLY A 45 1.44 4.63 -4.26
C GLY A 45 0.48 3.69 -4.95
N LYS A 46 -0.59 4.23 -5.47
CA LYS A 46 -1.58 3.47 -6.25
C LYS A 46 -1.01 3.13 -7.62
N CYS A 47 -1.24 1.91 -8.07
CA CYS A 47 -0.86 1.43 -9.40
C CYS A 47 -1.78 0.30 -9.86
N GLY A 48 -2.44 0.45 -11.02
CA GLY A 48 -3.22 -0.62 -11.67
C GLY A 48 -4.30 -1.28 -10.79
N GLY A 49 -5.00 -0.52 -9.96
CA GLY A 49 -6.03 -1.03 -9.05
C GLY A 49 -5.49 -1.64 -7.74
N GLY A 50 -4.18 -1.57 -7.53
CA GLY A 50 -3.50 -1.99 -6.32
C GLY A 50 -2.52 -0.95 -5.82
N ILE A 51 -1.47 -1.39 -5.14
CA ILE A 51 -0.37 -0.54 -4.68
C ILE A 51 0.98 -1.05 -5.17
N CYS A 52 1.91 -0.11 -5.36
CA CYS A 52 3.31 -0.35 -5.70
C CYS A 52 4.22 0.32 -4.68
N GLY A 53 5.42 -0.22 -4.51
CA GLY A 53 6.45 0.35 -3.64
C GLY A 53 7.81 0.38 -4.32
N VAL A 54 8.47 1.55 -4.26
CA VAL A 54 9.77 1.80 -4.89
C VAL A 54 10.72 2.38 -3.86
N VAL A 55 11.95 1.87 -3.81
CA VAL A 55 13.00 2.43 -2.95
C VAL A 55 13.39 3.81 -3.46
N VAL A 56 13.29 4.83 -2.60
CA VAL A 56 13.61 6.22 -2.97
C VAL A 56 14.81 6.80 -2.21
N TRP A 57 15.25 6.10 -1.17
CA TRP A 57 16.39 6.54 -0.36
C TRP A 57 17.00 5.36 0.39
N LEU A 58 18.33 5.40 0.55
CA LEU A 58 19.10 4.52 1.42
C LEU A 58 19.88 5.36 2.43
N LYS A 59 20.00 4.87 3.66
CA LYS A 59 20.84 5.48 4.67
C LYS A 59 22.31 5.47 4.25
N ASP A 60 22.76 4.35 3.73
CA ASP A 60 24.13 4.15 3.23
C ASP A 60 24.05 3.81 1.72
N PRO A 61 23.98 4.82 0.85
CA PRO A 61 23.75 4.58 -0.59
C PRO A 61 24.99 4.08 -1.34
N ILE A 62 26.18 4.20 -0.72
CA ILE A 62 27.45 3.77 -1.31
C ILE A 62 27.90 2.46 -0.66
N ASP A 63 28.20 1.47 -1.49
CA ASP A 63 28.80 0.24 -1.06
C ASP A 63 30.28 0.51 -0.63
N PRO A 64 30.64 0.27 0.64
CA PRO A 64 32.02 0.52 1.11
C PRO A 64 33.06 -0.37 0.45
N ALA A 65 32.68 -1.55 -0.06
CA ALA A 65 33.58 -2.46 -0.75
C ALA A 65 33.99 -1.98 -2.15
N THR A 66 33.08 -1.28 -2.84
CA THR A 66 33.30 -0.82 -4.22
C THR A 66 33.45 0.68 -4.36
N GLY A 67 32.99 1.48 -3.37
CA GLY A 67 32.90 2.93 -3.45
C GLY A 67 31.88 3.45 -4.43
N LYS A 68 30.97 2.58 -4.92
CA LYS A 68 29.91 2.89 -5.89
C LYS A 68 28.54 2.76 -5.25
N LEU A 69 27.50 3.22 -5.94
CA LEU A 69 26.12 3.04 -5.50
C LEU A 69 25.81 1.56 -5.25
N GLN A 70 25.07 1.28 -4.18
CA GLN A 70 24.55 -0.06 -3.93
C GLN A 70 23.68 -0.54 -5.07
N ILE A 71 23.92 -1.77 -5.51
CA ILE A 71 23.21 -2.45 -6.59
C ILE A 71 22.52 -3.71 -6.08
N ASP A 72 21.62 -4.24 -6.86
CA ASP A 72 20.82 -5.45 -6.57
C ASP A 72 21.66 -6.73 -6.82
N ASP A 73 22.83 -6.81 -6.20
CA ASP A 73 23.86 -7.83 -6.44
C ASP A 73 23.43 -9.25 -6.04
N LYS A 74 22.41 -9.40 -5.20
CA LYS A 74 21.83 -10.69 -4.80
C LYS A 74 20.77 -11.19 -5.79
N ASN A 75 20.39 -10.38 -6.77
CA ASN A 75 19.38 -10.80 -7.74
C ASN A 75 19.85 -12.05 -8.51
N ARG A 76 19.01 -13.06 -8.55
CA ARG A 76 19.30 -14.33 -9.24
C ARG A 76 19.35 -14.20 -10.76
N ASN A 77 18.75 -13.15 -11.32
CA ASN A 77 18.87 -12.81 -12.73
C ASN A 77 20.07 -11.87 -12.92
N PRO A 78 21.16 -12.34 -13.57
CA PRO A 78 22.35 -11.51 -13.79
C PRO A 78 22.09 -10.22 -14.54
N ALA A 79 21.06 -10.19 -15.40
CA ALA A 79 20.67 -8.97 -16.12
C ALA A 79 20.12 -7.87 -15.20
N LEU A 80 19.59 -8.23 -14.02
CA LEU A 80 19.05 -7.32 -13.04
C LEU A 80 20.01 -7.02 -11.87
N ALA A 81 21.05 -7.84 -11.69
CA ALA A 81 21.96 -7.76 -10.56
C ALA A 81 22.81 -6.46 -10.52
N LYS A 82 22.87 -5.73 -11.64
CA LYS A 82 23.64 -4.47 -11.76
C LYS A 82 22.79 -3.22 -11.60
N ARG A 83 21.47 -3.36 -11.45
CA ARG A 83 20.58 -2.22 -11.28
C ARG A 83 20.77 -1.57 -9.92
N PRO A 84 20.65 -0.25 -9.77
CA PRO A 84 20.71 0.42 -8.47
C PRO A 84 19.57 -0.03 -7.55
N ILE A 85 19.84 -0.07 -6.24
CA ILE A 85 18.79 -0.28 -5.23
C ILE A 85 17.85 0.91 -5.17
N ILE A 86 18.37 2.14 -5.25
CA ILE A 86 17.50 3.34 -5.37
C ILE A 86 16.80 3.29 -6.73
N GLY A 87 15.47 3.32 -6.69
CA GLY A 87 14.61 3.13 -7.87
C GLY A 87 14.09 1.72 -8.04
N LEU A 88 14.54 0.78 -7.20
CA LEU A 88 14.09 -0.62 -7.24
C LEU A 88 12.63 -0.75 -6.84
N SER A 89 11.83 -1.41 -7.66
CA SER A 89 10.47 -1.81 -7.30
C SER A 89 10.52 -3.02 -6.38
N LEU A 90 10.07 -2.84 -5.13
CA LEU A 90 9.97 -3.94 -4.17
C LEU A 90 8.68 -4.73 -4.35
N PHE A 91 7.61 -4.07 -4.71
CA PHE A 91 6.34 -4.70 -5.05
C PHE A 91 5.56 -3.87 -6.06
N SER A 92 4.78 -4.54 -6.87
CA SER A 92 3.97 -3.92 -7.92
C SER A 92 2.63 -4.62 -8.01
N GLY A 93 1.55 -3.81 -8.07
CA GLY A 93 0.20 -4.32 -8.26
C GLY A 93 -0.29 -5.24 -7.14
N MET A 94 0.09 -4.99 -5.90
CA MET A 94 -0.51 -5.68 -4.76
C MET A 94 -1.99 -5.35 -4.69
N ARG A 95 -2.84 -6.38 -4.63
CA ARG A 95 -4.30 -6.26 -4.73
C ARG A 95 -4.95 -6.04 -3.38
N PRO A 96 -6.02 -5.23 -3.31
CA PRO A 96 -6.82 -5.13 -2.10
C PRO A 96 -7.29 -6.50 -1.62
N ALA A 97 -7.11 -6.78 -0.33
CA ALA A 97 -7.42 -8.07 0.31
C ALA A 97 -8.24 -7.91 1.61
N GLY A 98 -8.95 -6.81 1.74
CA GLY A 98 -9.74 -6.43 2.90
C GLY A 98 -9.53 -4.97 3.28
N PRO A 99 -10.19 -4.49 4.36
CA PRO A 99 -10.02 -3.12 4.83
C PRO A 99 -8.56 -2.83 5.18
N ASN A 100 -7.99 -1.79 4.56
CA ASN A 100 -6.61 -1.34 4.80
C ASN A 100 -5.54 -2.44 4.60
N ARG A 101 -5.82 -3.44 3.75
CA ARG A 101 -4.94 -4.57 3.49
C ARG A 101 -4.78 -4.84 2.00
N TRP A 102 -3.57 -5.24 1.62
CA TRP A 102 -3.20 -5.65 0.26
C TRP A 102 -2.39 -6.93 0.31
N SER A 103 -2.54 -7.79 -0.70
CA SER A 103 -1.81 -9.04 -0.85
C SER A 103 -1.18 -9.14 -2.23
N GLY A 104 -0.04 -9.80 -2.30
CA GLY A 104 0.72 -10.02 -3.52
C GLY A 104 2.09 -10.60 -3.24
N LYS A 105 3.09 -10.03 -3.86
CA LYS A 105 4.49 -10.44 -3.71
C LYS A 105 5.38 -9.26 -3.42
N ILE A 106 6.42 -9.48 -2.62
CA ILE A 106 7.47 -8.50 -2.32
C ILE A 106 8.84 -9.10 -2.64
N TYR A 107 9.68 -8.30 -3.29
CA TYR A 107 11.07 -8.62 -3.55
C TYR A 107 11.94 -8.15 -2.39
N ASN A 108 12.82 -9.01 -1.91
CA ASN A 108 13.82 -8.69 -0.90
C ASN A 108 15.21 -8.63 -1.53
N ALA A 109 15.78 -7.43 -1.61
CA ALA A 109 17.11 -7.23 -2.19
C ALA A 109 18.24 -7.77 -1.32
N ASP A 110 18.01 -7.99 -0.02
CA ASP A 110 19.04 -8.51 0.90
C ASP A 110 19.37 -9.97 0.63
N ASP A 111 18.46 -10.73 0.06
CA ASP A 111 18.66 -12.14 -0.29
C ASP A 111 18.33 -12.50 -1.74
N GLY A 112 17.80 -11.56 -2.52
CA GLY A 112 17.46 -11.75 -3.93
C GLY A 112 16.21 -12.61 -4.17
N ASN A 113 15.38 -12.81 -3.15
CA ASN A 113 14.17 -13.63 -3.24
C ASN A 113 12.90 -12.79 -3.29
N THR A 114 11.86 -13.39 -3.85
CA THR A 114 10.50 -12.83 -3.84
C THR A 114 9.62 -13.69 -2.93
N TYR A 115 8.87 -13.02 -2.06
CA TYR A 115 8.02 -13.65 -1.06
C TYR A 115 6.55 -13.34 -1.32
N ALA A 116 5.66 -14.25 -0.95
CA ALA A 116 4.26 -13.92 -0.75
C ALA A 116 4.17 -12.85 0.36
N SER A 117 3.34 -11.84 0.18
CA SER A 117 3.34 -10.68 1.07
C SER A 117 1.93 -10.18 1.34
N ASN A 118 1.74 -9.71 2.56
CA ASN A 118 0.60 -8.91 2.97
C ASN A 118 1.09 -7.58 3.51
N ILE A 119 0.47 -6.51 3.06
CA ILE A 119 0.71 -5.16 3.57
C ILE A 119 -0.58 -4.66 4.21
N SER A 120 -0.48 -4.08 5.39
CA SER A 120 -1.64 -3.49 6.07
C SER A 120 -1.28 -2.16 6.72
N VAL A 121 -2.18 -1.18 6.60
CA VAL A 121 -2.09 0.08 7.33
C VAL A 121 -2.77 -0.11 8.67
N SER A 122 -2.00 -0.11 9.75
CA SER A 122 -2.49 -0.31 11.12
C SER A 122 -2.72 1.00 11.88
N GLY A 123 -2.38 2.12 11.27
CA GLY A 123 -2.57 3.47 11.80
C GLY A 123 -2.15 4.51 10.78
N PRO A 124 -2.34 5.82 11.03
CA PRO A 124 -2.01 6.87 10.05
C PRO A 124 -0.53 6.90 9.70
N ASP A 125 0.35 6.45 10.58
CA ASP A 125 1.79 6.50 10.42
C ASP A 125 2.47 5.12 10.55
N THR A 126 1.69 4.04 10.47
CA THR A 126 2.18 2.67 10.65
C THR A 126 1.74 1.75 9.50
N LEU A 127 2.71 1.17 8.82
CA LEU A 127 2.53 0.19 7.77
C LEU A 127 3.18 -1.13 8.21
N ARG A 128 2.41 -2.19 8.30
CA ARG A 128 2.93 -3.53 8.54
C ARG A 128 3.18 -4.21 7.19
N VAL A 129 4.39 -4.68 7.00
CA VAL A 129 4.83 -5.40 5.80
C VAL A 129 5.22 -6.81 6.20
N GLU A 130 4.57 -7.80 5.62
CA GLU A 130 4.76 -9.21 5.91
C GLU A 130 5.26 -9.94 4.69
N GLY A 131 6.25 -10.81 4.88
CA GLY A 131 6.75 -11.74 3.87
C GLY A 131 6.64 -13.17 4.38
N CYS A 132 6.17 -14.09 3.53
CA CYS A 132 5.87 -15.47 3.91
C CYS A 132 6.57 -16.49 3.01
N VAL A 133 7.03 -17.58 3.62
CA VAL A 133 7.44 -18.82 2.95
C VAL A 133 6.52 -19.93 3.46
N GLY A 134 5.59 -20.39 2.63
CA GLY A 134 4.55 -21.30 3.07
C GLY A 134 3.71 -20.68 4.19
N MET A 135 3.63 -21.34 5.34
CA MET A 135 2.90 -20.85 6.52
C MET A 135 3.75 -20.02 7.47
N LEU A 136 5.06 -19.89 7.21
CA LEU A 136 5.98 -19.10 8.03
C LEU A 136 6.06 -17.68 7.50
N CYS A 137 5.68 -16.72 8.33
CA CYS A 137 5.71 -15.30 7.99
C CYS A 137 6.60 -14.52 8.96
N GLY A 138 7.40 -13.62 8.40
CA GLY A 138 8.07 -12.56 9.15
C GLY A 138 7.44 -11.22 8.80
N SER A 139 7.45 -10.28 9.72
CA SER A 139 6.90 -8.95 9.46
C SER A 139 7.79 -7.84 9.98
N GLU A 140 7.72 -6.71 9.28
CA GLU A 140 8.32 -5.45 9.68
C GLU A 140 7.25 -4.39 9.88
N THR A 141 7.53 -3.44 10.76
CA THR A 141 6.73 -2.22 10.91
C THR A 141 7.49 -1.06 10.28
N TRP A 142 6.92 -0.50 9.22
CA TRP A 142 7.44 0.71 8.60
C TRP A 142 6.72 1.94 9.16
N THR A 143 7.44 3.02 9.37
CA THR A 143 6.90 4.27 9.88
C THR A 143 6.82 5.31 8.79
N ARG A 144 5.76 6.11 8.79
CA ARG A 144 5.59 7.18 7.82
C ARG A 144 6.67 8.23 7.98
N SER A 145 7.44 8.48 6.93
CA SER A 145 8.50 9.49 6.90
C SER A 145 7.95 10.85 6.46
N VAL A 146 7.15 10.87 5.37
CA VAL A 146 6.42 12.04 4.87
C VAL A 146 5.13 11.59 4.20
N ARG A 147 4.16 12.49 4.09
CA ARG A 147 2.86 12.29 3.41
C ARG A 147 2.89 12.82 2.00
#